data_b7be317c1329c0bb403f6c402d4db0bf
#
_entry.id   b7be317c1329c0bb403f6c402d4db0bf
#
_cell.length_a   1.000
_cell.length_b   1.000
_cell.length_c   1.000
_cell.angle_alpha   90.00
_cell.angle_beta   90.00
_cell.angle_gamma   90.00
#
_symmetry.space_group_name_H-M   'P 1'
#
loop_
_entity.id
_entity.type
_entity.pdbx_description
1 polymer ?
#
loop_
_entity_poly.entity_id
_entity_poly.type
_entity_poly.pdbx_seq_one_letter_code
_entity_poly.pdbx_strand_id
1 'polypeptide(L)'
;MSAFPLPTGPGTVVVPAPAPGPQNWAGAPSAAYDEDGSIVLAYRLRWADGPTDANVIARSADGERFDTVVTLDKERWGAAMVERPALLRLDDRWRLYVCCATPNSKHWWIGLLEAETLEGLADADVRPIFPGDETVGVKDPVIQHRDRRWHAWICCHPLDVEGEEDRMTTGYATSSDGLDWEWHGTVLAGRRGRWDARGARLTAVLPDGRAAYDGRATQAENWFERIGVAEPDGDGGFAATGEARFDARYLEVLPVWSGGYRLYYEARLPDESHELRAETFSIRDARTPAG
;
A
#
# COMPACT_ATOMS: atom_id res chain seq x y z
N MET A 1 -11.10 -17.04 -16.65
CA MET A 1 -10.11 -16.14 -16.00
C MET A 1 -9.60 -16.86 -14.77
N SER A 2 -8.31 -16.73 -14.42
CA SER A 2 -7.78 -17.24 -13.15
C SER A 2 -8.41 -16.50 -11.97
N ALA A 3 -8.51 -17.14 -10.78
CA ALA A 3 -8.97 -16.47 -9.59
C ALA A 3 -8.05 -15.28 -9.24
N PHE A 4 -8.60 -14.22 -8.65
CA PHE A 4 -7.80 -13.13 -8.11
C PHE A 4 -7.02 -13.64 -6.89
N PRO A 5 -5.72 -13.35 -6.73
CA PRO A 5 -4.95 -13.78 -5.58
C PRO A 5 -5.38 -13.01 -4.33
N LEU A 6 -6.18 -13.66 -3.49
CA LEU A 6 -6.63 -13.16 -2.19
C LEU A 6 -6.13 -14.08 -1.08
N PRO A 7 -5.96 -13.56 0.13
CA PRO A 7 -5.75 -14.41 1.30
C PRO A 7 -6.89 -15.41 1.45
N THR A 8 -6.57 -16.62 1.87
CA THR A 8 -7.53 -17.73 2.03
C THR A 8 -7.64 -18.19 3.48
N GLY A 9 -6.71 -17.78 4.31
CA GLY A 9 -6.61 -18.19 5.71
C GLY A 9 -5.98 -17.10 6.58
N PRO A 10 -5.55 -17.47 7.78
CA PRO A 10 -4.95 -16.53 8.71
C PRO A 10 -3.55 -16.07 8.28
N GLY A 11 -2.89 -16.78 7.35
CA GLY A 11 -1.53 -16.48 6.92
C GLY A 11 -0.47 -16.69 8.02
N THR A 12 0.80 -16.47 7.65
CA THR A 12 1.95 -16.47 8.56
C THR A 12 2.21 -15.04 9.03
N VAL A 13 2.38 -14.82 10.33
CA VAL A 13 2.79 -13.51 10.87
C VAL A 13 4.23 -13.25 10.49
N VAL A 14 4.49 -12.19 9.73
CA VAL A 14 5.84 -11.76 9.32
C VAL A 14 6.36 -10.58 10.13
N VAL A 15 5.47 -9.69 10.57
CA VAL A 15 5.79 -8.62 11.53
C VAL A 15 4.64 -8.56 12.54
N PRO A 16 4.87 -8.88 13.80
CA PRO A 16 3.83 -8.79 14.83
C PRO A 16 3.42 -7.34 15.09
N ALA A 17 2.22 -7.15 15.64
CA ALA A 17 1.82 -5.86 16.16
C ALA A 17 2.85 -5.37 17.21
N PRO A 18 3.25 -4.08 17.19
CA PRO A 18 4.30 -3.58 18.06
C PRO A 18 3.90 -3.56 19.55
N ALA A 19 2.61 -3.48 19.82
CA ALA A 19 2.01 -3.61 21.16
C ALA A 19 0.55 -4.03 21.02
N PRO A 20 -0.10 -4.50 22.11
CA PRO A 20 -1.54 -4.75 22.11
C PRO A 20 -2.37 -3.45 21.99
N GLY A 21 -3.60 -3.58 21.48
CA GLY A 21 -4.60 -2.53 21.45
C GLY A 21 -4.59 -1.62 20.21
N PRO A 22 -5.60 -0.76 20.08
CA PRO A 22 -5.79 0.07 18.90
C PRO A 22 -4.62 1.01 18.63
N GLN A 23 -4.40 1.35 17.37
CA GLN A 23 -3.31 2.20 16.86
C GLN A 23 -1.89 1.64 17.07
N ASN A 24 -1.74 0.39 17.49
CA ASN A 24 -0.47 -0.34 17.47
C ASN A 24 -0.43 -1.23 16.23
N TRP A 25 0.21 -0.75 15.18
CA TRP A 25 0.10 -1.35 13.86
C TRP A 25 1.45 -1.62 13.20
N ALA A 26 1.63 -2.85 12.71
CA ALA A 26 2.59 -3.21 11.69
C ALA A 26 1.83 -3.55 10.42
N GLY A 27 2.05 -2.81 9.33
CA GLY A 27 1.26 -3.02 8.13
C GLY A 27 1.59 -2.09 6.98
N ALA A 28 0.64 -1.95 6.06
CA ALA A 28 0.77 -1.14 4.86
C ALA A 28 2.02 -1.51 4.04
N PRO A 29 2.17 -2.79 3.62
CA PRO A 29 3.36 -3.30 2.95
C PRO A 29 3.53 -2.80 1.52
N SER A 30 4.79 -2.80 1.08
CA SER A 30 5.21 -2.77 -0.32
C SER A 30 6.41 -3.69 -0.48
N ALA A 31 6.41 -4.58 -1.47
CA ALA A 31 7.41 -5.62 -1.64
C ALA A 31 8.10 -5.54 -3.00
N ALA A 32 9.41 -5.80 -3.02
CA ALA A 32 10.20 -5.89 -4.24
C ALA A 32 11.23 -7.03 -4.12
N TYR A 33 11.72 -7.53 -5.26
CA TYR A 33 12.90 -8.41 -5.28
C TYR A 33 14.17 -7.58 -5.34
N ASP A 34 15.20 -8.04 -4.62
CA ASP A 34 16.58 -7.62 -4.83
C ASP A 34 17.24 -8.47 -5.92
N GLU A 35 18.42 -8.07 -6.38
CA GLU A 35 19.19 -8.75 -7.45
C GLU A 35 19.55 -10.21 -7.10
N ASP A 36 19.76 -10.51 -5.83
CA ASP A 36 20.06 -11.86 -5.35
C ASP A 36 18.82 -12.76 -5.21
N GLY A 37 17.64 -12.25 -5.53
CA GLY A 37 16.36 -12.94 -5.41
C GLY A 37 15.74 -12.87 -4.00
N SER A 38 16.38 -12.21 -3.06
CA SER A 38 15.77 -11.94 -1.75
C SER A 38 14.58 -11.00 -1.89
N ILE A 39 13.63 -11.10 -0.96
CA ILE A 39 12.47 -10.20 -0.90
C ILE A 39 12.80 -9.07 0.07
N VAL A 40 12.59 -7.84 -0.41
CA VAL A 40 12.64 -6.63 0.41
C VAL A 40 11.24 -6.15 0.65
N LEU A 41 10.91 -5.91 1.91
CA LEU A 41 9.61 -5.45 2.37
C LEU A 41 9.78 -4.07 3.02
N ALA A 42 9.08 -3.07 2.50
CA ALA A 42 8.89 -1.80 3.17
C ALA A 42 7.50 -1.77 3.80
N TYR A 43 7.39 -1.35 5.05
CA TYR A 43 6.13 -1.31 5.77
C TYR A 43 6.08 -0.17 6.80
N ARG A 44 4.87 0.19 7.21
CA ARG A 44 4.66 1.16 8.30
C ARG A 44 4.67 0.44 9.65
N LEU A 45 5.31 1.09 10.62
CA LEU A 45 5.24 0.74 12.03
C LEU A 45 4.68 1.93 12.82
N ARG A 46 3.67 1.71 13.65
CA ARG A 46 3.00 2.74 14.47
C ARG A 46 2.76 2.24 15.88
N TRP A 47 2.94 3.12 16.84
CA TRP A 47 2.60 2.92 18.23
C TRP A 47 1.58 3.95 18.72
N ALA A 48 0.60 3.50 19.51
CA ALA A 48 -0.34 4.40 20.18
C ALA A 48 0.39 5.29 21.19
N ASP A 49 1.21 4.66 22.05
CA ASP A 49 2.02 5.29 23.08
C ASP A 49 3.43 4.68 23.04
N GLY A 50 4.33 5.22 22.27
CA GLY A 50 5.64 4.59 22.13
C GLY A 50 6.63 5.41 21.31
N PRO A 51 7.62 4.72 20.73
CA PRO A 51 8.54 5.35 19.81
C PRO A 51 7.80 5.97 18.63
N THR A 52 8.52 6.76 17.86
CA THR A 52 7.99 7.46 16.71
C THR A 52 7.45 6.49 15.63
N ASP A 53 6.41 6.92 14.91
CA ASP A 53 5.98 6.23 13.70
C ASP A 53 7.12 6.18 12.66
N ALA A 54 7.26 5.04 11.97
CA ALA A 54 8.34 4.83 11.03
C ALA A 54 7.90 4.05 9.79
N ASN A 55 8.63 4.23 8.68
CA ASN A 55 8.72 3.25 7.62
C ASN A 55 9.95 2.37 7.87
N VAL A 56 9.75 1.07 7.90
CA VAL A 56 10.82 0.07 8.09
C VAL A 56 11.05 -0.64 6.77
N ILE A 57 12.32 -0.84 6.42
CA ILE A 57 12.75 -1.67 5.31
C ILE A 57 13.44 -2.89 5.88
N ALA A 58 13.00 -4.07 5.48
CA ALA A 58 13.54 -5.34 5.94
C ALA A 58 13.73 -6.30 4.77
N ARG A 59 14.68 -7.23 4.89
CA ARG A 59 15.08 -8.21 3.86
C ARG A 59 14.80 -9.61 4.34
N SER A 60 14.43 -10.51 3.41
CA SER A 60 14.16 -11.91 3.66
C SER A 60 14.62 -12.79 2.50
N ALA A 61 15.21 -13.94 2.80
CA ALA A 61 15.53 -14.97 1.80
C ALA A 61 14.31 -15.89 1.50
N ASP A 62 13.37 -16.03 2.44
CA ASP A 62 12.24 -16.96 2.34
C ASP A 62 10.87 -16.25 2.19
N GLY A 63 10.84 -14.93 2.40
CA GLY A 63 9.64 -14.10 2.36
C GLY A 63 8.74 -14.23 3.59
N GLU A 64 9.23 -14.84 4.67
CA GLU A 64 8.51 -15.03 5.93
C GLU A 64 9.26 -14.48 7.14
N ARG A 65 10.58 -14.61 7.16
CA ARG A 65 11.45 -14.07 8.21
C ARG A 65 12.23 -12.89 7.67
N PHE A 66 12.00 -11.74 8.25
CA PHE A 66 12.57 -10.48 7.79
C PHE A 66 13.54 -9.91 8.83
N ASP A 67 14.74 -9.57 8.37
CA ASP A 67 15.72 -8.82 9.14
C ASP A 67 15.64 -7.34 8.75
N THR A 68 15.51 -6.46 9.75
CA THR A 68 15.47 -5.01 9.53
C THR A 68 16.80 -4.52 8.96
N VAL A 69 16.72 -3.80 7.84
CA VAL A 69 17.88 -3.14 7.20
C VAL A 69 17.95 -1.69 7.63
N VAL A 70 16.83 -0.96 7.55
CA VAL A 70 16.77 0.46 7.91
C VAL A 70 15.41 0.84 8.47
N THR A 71 15.40 1.76 9.44
CA THR A 71 14.19 2.38 9.98
C THR A 71 14.24 3.88 9.67
N LEU A 72 13.19 4.42 9.12
CA LEU A 72 13.04 5.80 8.70
C LEU A 72 11.93 6.46 9.51
N ASP A 73 12.33 7.18 10.56
CA ASP A 73 11.41 7.84 11.48
C ASP A 73 10.75 9.08 10.86
N LYS A 74 9.50 9.34 11.21
CA LYS A 74 8.71 10.47 10.71
C LYS A 74 9.36 11.84 10.97
N GLU A 75 10.10 11.97 12.07
CA GLU A 75 10.82 13.19 12.47
C GLU A 75 11.81 13.66 11.42
N ARG A 76 12.37 12.73 10.67
CA ARG A 76 13.29 13.00 9.55
C ARG A 76 12.69 13.98 8.52
N TRP A 77 11.38 13.93 8.34
CA TRP A 77 10.66 14.76 7.37
C TRP A 77 9.78 15.82 8.04
N GLY A 78 9.87 15.98 9.36
CA GLY A 78 8.98 16.85 10.13
C GLY A 78 7.52 16.45 10.01
N ALA A 79 7.24 15.17 9.74
CA ALA A 79 5.89 14.68 9.53
C ALA A 79 5.18 14.40 10.87
N ALA A 80 3.87 14.63 10.91
CA ALA A 80 3.05 14.24 12.05
C ALA A 80 2.87 12.72 12.13
N MET A 81 2.75 12.07 10.97
CA MET A 81 2.63 10.62 10.82
C MET A 81 3.22 10.19 9.48
N VAL A 82 3.52 8.89 9.33
CA VAL A 82 3.83 8.24 8.06
C VAL A 82 2.82 7.12 7.77
N GLU A 83 2.58 6.87 6.49
CA GLU A 83 1.69 5.80 6.02
C GLU A 83 2.41 4.88 5.02
N ARG A 84 1.64 4.15 4.20
CA ARG A 84 2.15 3.14 3.28
C ARG A 84 3.30 3.68 2.41
N PRO A 85 4.50 3.10 2.49
CA PRO A 85 5.55 3.35 1.52
C PRO A 85 5.26 2.62 0.20
N ALA A 86 5.92 3.03 -0.89
CA ALA A 86 6.03 2.22 -2.09
C ALA A 86 7.51 2.04 -2.44
N LEU A 87 7.96 0.79 -2.49
CA LEU A 87 9.36 0.42 -2.72
C LEU A 87 9.52 -0.18 -4.12
N LEU A 88 10.51 0.30 -4.87
CA LEU A 88 10.87 -0.25 -6.17
C LEU A 88 12.37 -0.47 -6.27
N ARG A 89 12.77 -1.58 -6.89
CA ARG A 89 14.14 -1.81 -7.35
C ARG A 89 14.25 -1.43 -8.82
N LEU A 90 15.18 -0.55 -9.13
CA LEU A 90 15.62 -0.24 -10.49
C LEU A 90 16.97 -0.94 -10.74
N ASP A 91 17.45 -0.92 -11.97
CA ASP A 91 18.69 -1.60 -12.33
C ASP A 91 19.89 -1.15 -11.47
N ASP A 92 19.95 0.13 -11.11
CA ASP A 92 21.12 0.72 -10.43
C ASP A 92 20.80 1.31 -9.05
N ARG A 93 19.53 1.33 -8.62
CA ARG A 93 19.14 1.98 -7.37
C ARG A 93 17.81 1.51 -6.81
N TRP A 94 17.55 1.88 -5.57
CA TRP A 94 16.25 1.79 -4.90
C TRP A 94 15.51 3.12 -4.95
N ARG A 95 14.22 3.05 -5.15
CA ARG A 95 13.26 4.14 -4.96
C ARG A 95 12.30 3.80 -3.84
N LEU A 96 12.17 4.72 -2.89
CA LEU A 96 11.18 4.63 -1.83
C LEU A 96 10.31 5.87 -1.84
N TYR A 97 9.03 5.70 -2.15
CA TYR A 97 8.04 6.75 -1.97
C TYR A 97 7.51 6.69 -0.55
N VAL A 98 7.57 7.82 0.17
CA VAL A 98 7.14 7.94 1.56
C VAL A 98 5.94 8.87 1.66
N CYS A 99 4.97 8.53 2.53
CA CYS A 99 3.77 9.31 2.73
C CYS A 99 3.86 10.05 4.06
N CYS A 100 3.77 11.37 4.02
CA CYS A 100 3.97 12.25 5.16
C CYS A 100 2.73 13.09 5.45
N ALA A 101 2.24 13.04 6.69
CA ALA A 101 1.20 13.94 7.18
C ALA A 101 1.81 15.30 7.54
N THR A 102 1.22 16.37 7.05
CA THR A 102 1.59 17.74 7.44
C THR A 102 1.15 18.01 8.89
N PRO A 103 2.04 18.48 9.78
CA PRO A 103 1.67 18.77 11.16
C PRO A 103 0.51 19.77 11.28
N ASN A 104 -0.35 19.55 12.27
CA ASN A 104 -1.53 20.37 12.56
C ASN A 104 -2.50 20.53 11.38
N SER A 105 -2.55 19.53 10.48
CA SER A 105 -3.39 19.51 9.29
C SER A 105 -3.91 18.10 9.01
N LYS A 106 -4.89 18.00 8.11
CA LYS A 106 -5.32 16.74 7.49
C LYS A 106 -4.66 16.48 6.14
N HIS A 107 -3.80 17.40 5.72
CA HIS A 107 -3.06 17.33 4.48
C HIS A 107 -1.99 16.25 4.52
N TRP A 108 -1.81 15.55 3.40
CA TRP A 108 -0.80 14.54 3.17
C TRP A 108 -0.07 14.82 1.85
N TRP A 109 1.19 14.45 1.80
CA TRP A 109 2.02 14.54 0.60
C TRP A 109 2.91 13.31 0.45
N ILE A 110 3.40 13.07 -0.77
CA ILE A 110 4.30 11.94 -1.07
C ILE A 110 5.63 12.48 -1.55
N GLY A 111 6.70 12.03 -0.88
CA GLY A 111 8.08 12.28 -1.26
C GLY A 111 8.78 11.03 -1.78
N LEU A 112 9.87 11.22 -2.49
CA LEU A 112 10.74 10.17 -3.03
C LEU A 112 12.13 10.25 -2.39
N LEU A 113 12.64 9.10 -1.97
CA LEU A 113 14.04 8.85 -1.62
C LEU A 113 14.66 7.96 -2.71
N GLU A 114 15.91 8.22 -3.09
CA GLU A 114 16.68 7.40 -4.02
C GLU A 114 18.06 7.10 -3.45
N ALA A 115 18.50 5.84 -3.53
CA ALA A 115 19.83 5.42 -3.14
C ALA A 115 20.27 4.16 -3.91
N GLU A 116 21.59 3.94 -4.05
CA GLU A 116 22.13 2.75 -4.69
C GLU A 116 21.91 1.49 -3.82
N THR A 117 21.88 1.64 -2.50
CA THR A 117 21.64 0.56 -1.52
C THR A 117 20.44 0.87 -0.64
N LEU A 118 19.89 -0.17 0.01
CA LEU A 118 18.79 0.00 0.97
C LEU A 118 19.21 0.86 2.17
N GLU A 119 20.41 0.63 2.69
CA GLU A 119 20.99 1.38 3.81
C GLU A 119 21.16 2.86 3.46
N GLY A 120 21.55 3.16 2.20
CA GLY A 120 21.70 4.52 1.70
C GLY A 120 20.40 5.34 1.71
N LEU A 121 19.24 4.71 1.75
CA LEU A 121 17.95 5.40 1.90
C LEU A 121 17.86 6.15 3.25
N ALA A 122 18.63 5.72 4.26
CA ALA A 122 18.71 6.43 5.53
C ALA A 122 19.29 7.83 5.40
N ASP A 123 20.16 8.08 4.45
CA ASP A 123 20.85 9.36 4.26
C ASP A 123 20.31 10.15 3.05
N ALA A 124 19.42 9.55 2.26
CA ALA A 124 18.87 10.17 1.06
C ALA A 124 17.96 11.38 1.38
N ASP A 125 18.09 12.45 0.62
CA ASP A 125 17.21 13.60 0.72
C ASP A 125 15.82 13.28 0.16
N VAL A 126 14.76 13.75 0.82
CA VAL A 126 13.41 13.61 0.34
C VAL A 126 13.09 14.67 -0.73
N ARG A 127 12.64 14.20 -1.89
CA ARG A 127 12.11 15.07 -2.95
C ARG A 127 10.58 14.97 -2.96
N PRO A 128 9.82 16.05 -2.72
CA PRO A 128 8.37 16.03 -2.90
C PRO A 128 8.00 15.69 -4.35
N ILE A 129 7.17 14.67 -4.56
CA ILE A 129 6.73 14.22 -5.89
C ILE A 129 5.24 14.48 -6.10
N PHE A 130 4.41 14.16 -5.10
CA PHE A 130 3.00 14.50 -5.10
C PHE A 130 2.73 15.35 -3.87
N PRO A 131 2.73 16.68 -4.02
CA PRO A 131 2.58 17.58 -2.88
C PRO A 131 1.15 17.62 -2.32
N GLY A 132 0.13 17.16 -3.08
CA GLY A 132 -1.25 17.50 -2.77
C GLY A 132 -1.50 19.01 -2.94
N ASP A 133 -2.62 19.48 -2.44
CA ASP A 133 -2.96 20.92 -2.39
C ASP A 133 -3.94 21.21 -1.24
N GLU A 134 -4.49 22.44 -1.20
CA GLU A 134 -5.46 22.85 -0.18
C GLU A 134 -6.79 22.10 -0.24
N THR A 135 -7.08 21.41 -1.34
CA THR A 135 -8.33 20.67 -1.57
C THR A 135 -8.18 19.16 -1.44
N VAL A 136 -6.95 18.64 -1.58
CA VAL A 136 -6.68 17.22 -1.54
C VAL A 136 -5.33 16.88 -0.91
N GLY A 137 -5.36 16.00 0.10
CA GLY A 137 -4.17 15.30 0.59
C GLY A 137 -3.97 13.99 -0.16
N VAL A 138 -2.72 13.59 -0.40
CA VAL A 138 -2.37 12.39 -1.19
C VAL A 138 -1.45 11.47 -0.42
N LYS A 139 -1.75 10.16 -0.43
CA LYS A 139 -0.94 9.14 0.26
C LYS A 139 -1.11 7.74 -0.34
N ASP A 140 -0.47 6.75 0.24
CA ASP A 140 -0.60 5.31 -0.05
C ASP A 140 -0.47 4.99 -1.55
N PRO A 141 0.64 5.37 -2.21
CA PRO A 141 0.81 5.14 -3.64
C PRO A 141 1.02 3.67 -3.96
N VAL A 142 0.49 3.24 -5.10
CA VAL A 142 0.90 2.03 -5.82
C VAL A 142 1.65 2.49 -7.05
N ILE A 143 2.93 2.17 -7.14
CA ILE A 143 3.81 2.62 -8.23
C ILE A 143 4.24 1.39 -9.04
N GLN A 144 4.13 1.47 -10.36
CA GLN A 144 4.62 0.45 -11.28
C GLN A 144 5.37 1.07 -12.46
N HIS A 145 6.46 0.42 -12.86
CA HIS A 145 7.12 0.69 -14.13
C HIS A 145 6.85 -0.47 -15.08
N ARG A 146 6.04 -0.25 -16.11
CA ARG A 146 5.69 -1.25 -17.12
C ARG A 146 5.55 -0.59 -18.49
N ASP A 147 5.80 -1.34 -19.55
CA ASP A 147 5.71 -0.86 -20.93
C ASP A 147 6.48 0.45 -21.18
N ARG A 148 7.63 0.61 -20.52
CA ARG A 148 8.50 1.80 -20.54
C ARG A 148 7.81 3.08 -20.06
N ARG A 149 6.78 2.95 -19.21
CA ARG A 149 6.05 4.05 -18.61
C ARG A 149 5.86 3.80 -17.11
N TRP A 150 5.92 4.84 -16.34
CA TRP A 150 5.59 4.83 -14.93
C TRP A 150 4.11 5.08 -14.73
N HIS A 151 3.52 4.33 -13.82
CA HIS A 151 2.13 4.42 -13.42
C HIS A 151 2.05 4.60 -11.91
N ALA A 152 1.23 5.53 -11.46
CA ALA A 152 0.96 5.77 -10.04
C ALA A 152 -0.54 5.79 -9.80
N TRP A 153 -1.00 4.98 -8.87
CA TRP A 153 -2.35 5.04 -8.30
C TRP A 153 -2.22 5.53 -6.87
N ILE A 154 -2.90 6.61 -6.55
CA ILE A 154 -2.66 7.39 -5.35
C ILE A 154 -3.97 7.55 -4.60
N CYS A 155 -3.97 7.22 -3.31
CA CYS A 155 -5.10 7.50 -2.44
C CYS A 155 -5.23 9.00 -2.20
N CYS A 156 -6.39 9.55 -2.56
CA CYS A 156 -6.74 10.95 -2.41
C CYS A 156 -7.72 11.13 -1.26
N HIS A 157 -7.41 12.06 -0.37
CA HIS A 157 -8.25 12.48 0.76
C HIS A 157 -8.75 13.89 0.47
N PRO A 158 -10.07 14.09 0.21
CA PRO A 158 -10.62 15.42 0.00
C PRO A 158 -10.55 16.24 1.29
N LEU A 159 -10.19 17.52 1.17
CA LEU A 159 -10.08 18.47 2.28
C LEU A 159 -11.20 19.54 2.24
N ASP A 160 -12.21 19.35 1.40
CA ASP A 160 -13.31 20.27 1.14
C ASP A 160 -14.33 20.38 2.28
N VAL A 161 -14.43 19.33 3.13
CA VAL A 161 -15.35 19.29 4.28
C VAL A 161 -14.61 18.76 5.50
N GLU A 162 -14.47 19.59 6.52
CA GLU A 162 -13.81 19.26 7.78
C GLU A 162 -14.50 18.06 8.47
N GLY A 163 -13.68 17.07 8.91
CA GLY A 163 -14.15 15.84 9.54
C GLY A 163 -14.63 14.78 8.56
N GLU A 164 -14.59 15.05 7.25
CA GLU A 164 -14.97 14.10 6.20
C GLU A 164 -13.83 13.74 5.24
N GLU A 165 -12.59 13.94 5.65
CA GLU A 165 -11.40 13.68 4.85
C GLU A 165 -11.19 12.19 4.56
N ASP A 166 -11.93 11.32 5.25
CA ASP A 166 -11.89 9.87 5.09
C ASP A 166 -12.66 9.34 3.85
N ARG A 167 -13.27 10.22 3.04
CA ARG A 167 -13.90 9.91 1.75
C ARG A 167 -12.84 9.63 0.67
N MET A 168 -12.14 8.51 0.80
CA MET A 168 -11.02 8.16 -0.07
C MET A 168 -11.46 7.89 -1.51
N THR A 169 -10.67 8.39 -2.45
CA THR A 169 -10.72 7.97 -3.85
C THR A 169 -9.31 7.56 -4.31
N THR A 170 -9.19 6.93 -5.46
CA THR A 170 -7.91 6.67 -6.09
C THR A 170 -7.75 7.55 -7.33
N GLY A 171 -6.71 8.37 -7.33
CA GLY A 171 -6.27 9.12 -8.49
C GLY A 171 -5.22 8.35 -9.29
N TYR A 172 -5.03 8.73 -10.56
CA TYR A 172 -4.06 8.11 -11.45
C TYR A 172 -3.14 9.14 -12.08
N ALA A 173 -1.87 8.81 -12.16
CA ALA A 173 -0.87 9.61 -12.85
C ALA A 173 0.11 8.73 -13.63
N THR A 174 0.72 9.29 -14.66
CA THR A 174 1.75 8.62 -15.46
C THR A 174 2.98 9.50 -15.60
N SER A 175 4.14 8.85 -15.84
CA SER A 175 5.41 9.55 -16.02
C SER A 175 6.31 8.79 -17.02
N SER A 176 7.24 9.49 -17.64
CA SER A 176 8.31 8.89 -18.46
C SER A 176 9.54 8.51 -17.62
N ASP A 177 9.76 9.14 -16.47
CA ASP A 177 10.98 8.99 -15.65
C ASP A 177 10.68 8.62 -14.17
N GLY A 178 9.40 8.67 -13.77
CA GLY A 178 8.96 8.45 -12.40
C GLY A 178 9.23 9.63 -11.46
N LEU A 179 9.52 10.81 -12.02
CA LEU A 179 9.83 12.02 -11.28
C LEU A 179 8.85 13.15 -11.60
N ASP A 180 8.58 13.38 -12.88
CA ASP A 180 7.63 14.37 -13.35
C ASP A 180 6.35 13.64 -13.82
N TRP A 181 5.22 13.94 -13.19
CA TRP A 181 3.99 13.18 -13.34
C TRP A 181 2.87 13.97 -14.00
N GLU A 182 2.22 13.35 -14.98
CA GLU A 182 0.99 13.82 -15.59
C GLU A 182 -0.21 13.23 -14.85
N TRP A 183 -1.06 14.08 -14.27
CA TRP A 183 -2.23 13.68 -13.51
C TRP A 183 -3.46 13.48 -14.42
N HIS A 184 -4.15 12.34 -14.28
CA HIS A 184 -5.30 11.96 -15.11
C HIS A 184 -6.64 12.00 -14.36
N GLY A 185 -6.64 12.35 -13.07
CA GLY A 185 -7.85 12.45 -12.26
C GLY A 185 -8.20 11.17 -11.51
N THR A 186 -9.43 11.11 -11.00
CA THR A 186 -9.95 9.99 -10.21
C THR A 186 -10.30 8.81 -11.11
N VAL A 187 -9.81 7.62 -10.76
CA VAL A 187 -9.99 6.37 -11.52
C VAL A 187 -10.69 5.26 -10.72
N LEU A 188 -10.86 5.44 -9.41
CA LEU A 188 -11.66 4.54 -8.57
C LEU A 188 -12.24 5.34 -7.40
N ALA A 189 -13.53 5.16 -7.14
CA ALA A 189 -14.24 5.83 -6.05
C ALA A 189 -15.25 4.88 -5.37
N GLY A 190 -15.66 5.24 -4.17
CA GLY A 190 -16.67 4.51 -3.42
C GLY A 190 -18.03 4.48 -4.12
N ARG A 191 -18.77 3.38 -4.00
CA ARG A 191 -20.06 3.16 -4.67
C ARG A 191 -21.21 3.41 -3.70
N ARG A 192 -22.01 4.44 -3.96
CA ARG A 192 -23.14 4.80 -3.11
C ARG A 192 -24.06 3.60 -2.81
N GLY A 193 -24.34 3.39 -1.52
CA GLY A 193 -25.21 2.30 -1.07
C GLY A 193 -24.57 0.92 -1.09
N ARG A 194 -23.27 0.83 -1.26
CA ARG A 194 -22.50 -0.42 -1.21
C ARG A 194 -21.54 -0.41 0.00
N TRP A 195 -20.90 -1.54 0.23
CA TRP A 195 -19.94 -1.77 1.32
C TRP A 195 -18.70 -0.86 1.25
N ASP A 196 -18.41 -0.27 0.10
CA ASP A 196 -17.31 0.63 -0.18
C ASP A 196 -17.75 2.09 -0.40
N ALA A 197 -18.95 2.46 0.03
CA ALA A 197 -19.56 3.76 -0.27
C ALA A 197 -18.75 4.96 0.26
N ARG A 198 -17.98 4.78 1.33
CA ARG A 198 -17.20 5.85 1.98
C ARG A 198 -15.82 6.03 1.39
N GLY A 199 -15.28 5.01 0.71
CA GLY A 199 -13.96 5.16 0.10
C GLY A 199 -13.48 3.93 -0.63
N ALA A 200 -12.60 4.16 -1.61
CA ALA A 200 -11.92 3.13 -2.38
C ALA A 200 -10.46 3.54 -2.59
N ARG A 201 -9.53 2.85 -1.91
CA ARG A 201 -8.09 3.02 -2.01
C ARG A 201 -7.48 1.80 -2.69
N LEU A 202 -6.93 1.99 -3.88
CA LEU A 202 -6.24 0.92 -4.59
C LEU A 202 -4.98 0.49 -3.83
N THR A 203 -4.74 -0.82 -3.75
CA THR A 203 -3.63 -1.39 -2.99
C THR A 203 -2.69 -2.28 -3.82
N ALA A 204 -3.18 -2.89 -4.89
CA ALA A 204 -2.36 -3.68 -5.81
C ALA A 204 -2.94 -3.68 -7.20
N VAL A 205 -2.09 -3.71 -8.23
CA VAL A 205 -2.47 -3.93 -9.63
C VAL A 205 -1.72 -5.15 -10.15
N LEU A 206 -2.46 -6.13 -10.68
CA LEU A 206 -1.92 -7.38 -11.21
C LEU A 206 -1.40 -7.19 -12.65
N PRO A 207 -0.54 -8.12 -13.14
CA PRO A 207 -0.10 -8.12 -14.53
C PRO A 207 -1.23 -8.24 -15.55
N ASP A 208 -2.37 -8.85 -15.19
CA ASP A 208 -3.56 -8.97 -16.05
C ASP A 208 -4.47 -7.74 -16.03
N GLY A 209 -4.07 -6.69 -15.30
CA GLY A 209 -4.75 -5.41 -15.19
C GLY A 209 -5.80 -5.33 -14.10
N ARG A 210 -6.18 -6.43 -13.44
CA ARG A 210 -7.10 -6.40 -12.30
C ARG A 210 -6.45 -5.78 -11.06
N ALA A 211 -7.25 -5.24 -10.16
CA ALA A 211 -6.74 -4.57 -8.97
C ALA A 211 -7.42 -5.05 -7.67
N ALA A 212 -6.67 -4.97 -6.57
CA ALA A 212 -7.23 -4.98 -5.22
C ALA A 212 -7.37 -3.53 -4.72
N TYR A 213 -8.39 -3.31 -3.91
CA TYR A 213 -8.58 -2.04 -3.22
C TYR A 213 -9.16 -2.24 -1.83
N ASP A 214 -8.88 -1.32 -0.94
CA ASP A 214 -9.52 -1.24 0.37
C ASP A 214 -10.76 -0.35 0.27
N GLY A 215 -11.86 -0.81 0.87
CA GLY A 215 -13.10 -0.06 0.94
C GLY A 215 -13.76 -0.16 2.29
N ARG A 216 -14.67 0.78 2.56
CA ARG A 216 -15.54 0.81 3.75
C ARG A 216 -16.85 1.52 3.44
N ALA A 217 -17.93 1.22 4.17
CA ALA A 217 -19.24 1.80 3.93
C ALA A 217 -19.46 3.14 4.68
N THR A 218 -18.86 3.30 5.86
CA THR A 218 -19.11 4.43 6.76
C THR A 218 -17.83 4.98 7.39
N GLN A 219 -17.92 6.16 7.98
CA GLN A 219 -16.83 6.75 8.76
C GLN A 219 -16.48 5.91 10.00
N ALA A 220 -17.46 5.27 10.62
CA ALA A 220 -17.23 4.39 11.77
C ALA A 220 -16.41 3.14 11.44
N GLU A 221 -16.32 2.77 10.18
CA GLU A 221 -15.46 1.70 9.67
C GLU A 221 -14.04 2.20 9.30
N ASN A 222 -13.67 3.42 9.67
CA ASN A 222 -12.28 3.88 9.51
C ASN A 222 -11.36 2.95 10.31
N TRP A 223 -10.29 2.47 9.64
CA TRP A 223 -9.36 1.41 10.10
C TRP A 223 -9.93 -0.02 10.07
N PHE A 224 -11.19 -0.18 9.65
CA PHE A 224 -11.87 -1.48 9.48
C PHE A 224 -12.18 -1.74 7.99
N GLU A 225 -11.32 -1.23 7.10
CA GLU A 225 -11.42 -1.46 5.67
C GLU A 225 -11.35 -2.96 5.36
N ARG A 226 -11.95 -3.32 4.24
CA ARG A 226 -11.95 -4.68 3.68
C ARG A 226 -11.44 -4.66 2.26
N ILE A 227 -10.84 -5.76 1.83
CA ILE A 227 -10.34 -5.91 0.47
C ILE A 227 -11.48 -6.19 -0.50
N GLY A 228 -11.55 -5.41 -1.56
CA GLY A 228 -12.35 -5.62 -2.75
C GLY A 228 -11.50 -5.86 -3.98
N VAL A 229 -12.15 -6.28 -5.08
CA VAL A 229 -11.52 -6.48 -6.39
C VAL A 229 -12.18 -5.56 -7.40
N ALA A 230 -11.36 -4.97 -8.27
CA ALA A 230 -11.80 -4.12 -9.36
C ALA A 230 -11.24 -4.64 -10.70
N GLU A 231 -12.05 -4.55 -11.75
CA GLU A 231 -11.67 -4.88 -13.11
C GLU A 231 -11.15 -3.63 -13.84
N PRO A 232 -10.22 -3.77 -14.79
CA PRO A 232 -9.75 -2.63 -15.57
C PRO A 232 -10.89 -2.02 -16.39
N ASP A 233 -10.97 -0.70 -16.40
CA ASP A 233 -12.01 0.09 -17.12
C ASP A 233 -11.37 1.07 -18.12
N GLY A 234 -10.25 0.68 -18.72
CA GLY A 234 -9.49 1.51 -19.67
C GLY A 234 -8.64 2.59 -19.01
N ASP A 235 -7.65 3.09 -19.72
CA ASP A 235 -6.79 4.25 -19.40
C ASP A 235 -6.31 4.38 -17.92
N GLY A 236 -5.95 3.23 -17.31
CA GLY A 236 -5.52 3.20 -15.90
C GLY A 236 -6.66 3.20 -14.89
N GLY A 237 -7.92 3.23 -15.35
CA GLY A 237 -9.13 3.21 -14.55
C GLY A 237 -9.58 1.82 -14.12
N PHE A 238 -10.47 1.79 -13.12
CA PHE A 238 -11.01 0.56 -12.54
C PHE A 238 -12.49 0.67 -12.21
N ALA A 239 -13.22 -0.40 -12.52
CA ALA A 239 -14.58 -0.62 -12.06
C ALA A 239 -14.60 -1.60 -10.89
N ALA A 240 -15.00 -1.13 -9.71
CA ALA A 240 -15.15 -1.98 -8.54
C ALA A 240 -16.26 -3.03 -8.74
N THR A 241 -15.98 -4.30 -8.41
CA THR A 241 -16.89 -5.42 -8.64
C THR A 241 -17.28 -6.13 -7.34
N GLY A 242 -18.56 -6.50 -7.25
CA GLY A 242 -19.09 -7.37 -6.18
C GLY A 242 -19.00 -6.77 -4.77
N GLU A 243 -18.93 -7.67 -3.79
CA GLU A 243 -18.86 -7.39 -2.37
C GLU A 243 -17.40 -7.46 -1.86
N ALA A 244 -17.17 -7.08 -0.58
CA ALA A 244 -15.90 -7.28 0.08
C ALA A 244 -15.50 -8.77 0.04
N ARG A 245 -14.22 -9.01 -0.20
CA ARG A 245 -13.68 -10.37 -0.41
C ARG A 245 -12.96 -10.91 0.81
N PHE A 246 -12.30 -10.03 1.57
CA PHE A 246 -11.50 -10.44 2.72
C PHE A 246 -11.42 -9.32 3.77
N ASP A 247 -11.43 -9.69 5.06
CA ASP A 247 -11.31 -8.75 6.19
C ASP A 247 -9.83 -8.54 6.53
N ALA A 248 -9.20 -7.73 5.75
CA ALA A 248 -7.85 -7.22 5.91
C ALA A 248 -7.69 -5.95 5.06
N ARG A 249 -6.54 -5.29 5.15
CA ARG A 249 -6.27 -4.07 4.39
C ARG A 249 -4.84 -4.06 3.86
N TYR A 250 -4.56 -3.13 2.92
CA TYR A 250 -3.23 -2.94 2.33
C TYR A 250 -2.65 -4.23 1.71
N LEU A 251 -3.46 -4.92 0.88
CA LEU A 251 -2.94 -6.08 0.17
C LEU A 251 -1.84 -5.68 -0.80
N GLU A 252 -0.67 -6.29 -0.63
CA GLU A 252 0.44 -6.27 -1.58
C GLU A 252 0.55 -7.64 -2.27
N VAL A 253 0.78 -7.64 -3.57
CA VAL A 253 0.81 -8.86 -4.39
C VAL A 253 2.11 -8.92 -5.17
N LEU A 254 3.03 -9.76 -4.74
CA LEU A 254 4.33 -9.96 -5.36
C LEU A 254 4.33 -11.24 -6.23
N PRO A 255 4.50 -11.15 -7.57
CA PRO A 255 4.61 -12.33 -8.42
C PRO A 255 5.82 -13.20 -8.02
N VAL A 256 5.67 -14.55 -8.03
CA VAL A 256 6.77 -15.47 -7.74
C VAL A 256 7.18 -16.24 -8.99
N TRP A 257 8.47 -16.49 -9.14
CA TRP A 257 9.07 -17.14 -10.32
C TRP A 257 8.51 -18.53 -10.63
N SER A 258 8.07 -19.27 -9.61
CA SER A 258 7.47 -20.61 -9.75
C SER A 258 6.03 -20.59 -10.28
N GLY A 259 5.47 -19.42 -10.49
CA GLY A 259 4.08 -19.20 -10.88
C GLY A 259 3.14 -19.12 -9.66
N GLY A 260 2.45 -18.01 -9.53
CA GLY A 260 1.62 -17.63 -8.40
C GLY A 260 2.07 -16.31 -7.80
N TYR A 261 1.71 -16.09 -6.55
CA TYR A 261 1.95 -14.82 -5.88
C TYR A 261 2.30 -15.04 -4.41
N ARG A 262 3.19 -14.21 -3.88
CA ARG A 262 3.33 -13.96 -2.45
C ARG A 262 2.44 -12.78 -2.11
N LEU A 263 1.58 -12.94 -1.12
CA LEU A 263 0.68 -11.93 -0.60
C LEU A 263 1.23 -11.40 0.72
N TYR A 264 1.22 -10.09 0.90
CA TYR A 264 1.45 -9.44 2.19
C TYR A 264 0.25 -8.56 2.49
N TYR A 265 -0.26 -8.59 3.71
CA TYR A 265 -1.44 -7.81 4.07
C TYR A 265 -1.45 -7.47 5.56
N GLU A 266 -2.11 -6.37 5.89
CA GLU A 266 -2.31 -5.93 7.26
C GLU A 266 -3.58 -6.59 7.82
N ALA A 267 -3.42 -7.42 8.83
CA ALA A 267 -4.49 -8.13 9.51
C ALA A 267 -4.81 -7.49 10.86
N ARG A 268 -6.10 -7.20 11.10
CA ARG A 268 -6.58 -6.71 12.39
C ARG A 268 -6.74 -7.87 13.37
N LEU A 269 -6.29 -7.65 14.61
CA LEU A 269 -6.46 -8.57 15.72
C LEU A 269 -7.71 -8.23 16.55
N PRO A 270 -8.18 -9.14 17.42
CA PRO A 270 -9.38 -8.90 18.25
C PRO A 270 -9.27 -7.71 19.22
N ASP A 271 -8.06 -7.29 19.56
CA ASP A 271 -7.78 -6.13 20.41
C ASP A 271 -7.57 -4.83 19.61
N GLU A 272 -7.86 -4.87 18.29
CA GLU A 272 -7.71 -3.76 17.35
C GLU A 272 -6.25 -3.33 17.08
N SER A 273 -5.26 -4.09 17.56
CA SER A 273 -3.91 -3.99 17.03
C SER A 273 -3.82 -4.63 15.64
N HIS A 274 -2.81 -4.28 14.84
CA HIS A 274 -2.63 -4.85 13.51
C HIS A 274 -1.23 -5.45 13.36
N GLU A 275 -1.18 -6.57 12.67
CA GLU A 275 0.06 -7.26 12.33
C GLU A 275 0.17 -7.50 10.81
N LEU A 276 1.40 -7.62 10.33
CA LEU A 276 1.66 -7.93 8.94
C LEU A 276 1.75 -9.44 8.76
N ARG A 277 0.98 -9.96 7.81
CA ARG A 277 0.92 -11.38 7.48
C ARG A 277 1.30 -11.65 6.03
N ALA A 278 1.73 -12.88 5.77
CA ALA A 278 2.02 -13.38 4.43
C ALA A 278 1.27 -14.68 4.13
N GLU A 279 0.90 -14.86 2.87
CA GLU A 279 0.42 -16.11 2.29
C GLU A 279 1.06 -16.34 0.91
N THR A 280 1.11 -17.60 0.48
CA THR A 280 1.45 -17.94 -0.91
C THR A 280 0.18 -18.35 -1.64
N PHE A 281 -0.11 -17.68 -2.74
CA PHE A 281 -1.21 -18.03 -3.64
C PHE A 281 -0.66 -18.80 -4.84
N SER A 282 -1.08 -20.07 -5.01
CA SER A 282 -0.72 -20.92 -6.15
C SER A 282 -1.79 -20.83 -7.24
N ILE A 283 -1.38 -20.50 -8.47
CA ILE A 283 -2.31 -20.51 -9.62
C ILE A 283 -2.83 -21.94 -9.90
N ARG A 284 -2.10 -22.98 -9.47
CA ARG A 284 -2.50 -24.38 -9.68
C ARG A 284 -3.68 -24.77 -8.78
N ASP A 285 -3.70 -24.31 -7.55
CA ASP A 285 -4.75 -24.62 -6.57
C ASP A 285 -6.07 -23.93 -6.93
N ALA A 286 -6.01 -22.78 -7.59
CA ALA A 286 -7.19 -22.04 -8.05
C ALA A 286 -7.97 -22.72 -9.21
N ARG A 287 -7.44 -23.79 -9.81
CA ARG A 287 -8.08 -24.52 -10.91
C ARG A 287 -8.88 -25.74 -10.49
N THR A 288 -8.84 -26.12 -9.21
CA THR A 288 -9.64 -27.24 -8.70
C THR A 288 -10.95 -26.66 -8.16
N PRO A 289 -12.12 -26.85 -8.83
CA PRO A 289 -13.39 -26.52 -8.22
C PRO A 289 -13.55 -27.40 -6.99
N ALA A 290 -13.95 -26.80 -5.86
CA ALA A 290 -14.44 -27.56 -4.73
C ALA A 290 -15.61 -28.43 -5.21
N GLY A 291 -15.42 -29.76 -5.20
CA GLY A 291 -16.39 -30.75 -5.60
C GLY A 291 -17.58 -30.83 -4.62
#